data_e84486a78077a1972dc8faede3f43f0c
#
_entry.id   e84486a78077a1972dc8faede3f43f0c
#
_cell.length_a   1.000
_cell.length_b   1.000
_cell.length_c   1.000
_cell.angle_alpha   90.00
_cell.angle_beta   90.00
_cell.angle_gamma   90.00
#
_symmetry.space_group_name_H-M   'P 1'
#
loop_
_entity.id
_entity.type
_entity.pdbx_description
1 polymer ?
#
loop_
_entity_poly.entity_id
_entity_poly.type
_entity_poly.pdbx_seq_one_letter_code
_entity_poly.pdbx_strand_id
1 'polypeptide(L)'
;IFWISSRKSVLNVETDWELHIQSSDNFVRGFFLCFSQESVYGILRENAKDRRLMGIKMKHLIDKLEREKALTKTEWITLLNGRTPDLAEYLFAKARDIRHQHYGRDIYIRGLIEFTNYCRNNCYYCGIRRGNEGLKRYRLTEEEILSCCEQGYALGFRTFVLQGGEDLYFTQEKMTHIICSMREKYPDCAITLSIGEREREEYEAYFAAGANRFLLRHETANEAHYRTL
;
A
#
# COMPACT_ATOMS: atom_id res chain seq x y z
N ILE A 1 6.99 -6.31 0.16
CA ILE A 1 6.05 -7.09 -0.67
C ILE A 1 6.89 -8.01 -1.52
N PHE A 2 6.81 -9.32 -1.29
CA PHE A 2 7.50 -10.32 -2.11
C PHE A 2 6.60 -10.73 -3.27
N TRP A 3 7.20 -10.87 -4.43
CA TRP A 3 6.50 -11.26 -5.65
C TRP A 3 6.56 -12.78 -5.81
N ILE A 4 5.42 -13.45 -5.92
CA ILE A 4 5.34 -14.86 -6.22
C ILE A 4 4.85 -14.97 -7.67
N SER A 5 5.75 -15.34 -8.57
CA SER A 5 5.44 -15.59 -9.99
C SER A 5 5.48 -17.08 -10.27
N SER A 6 4.54 -17.57 -11.04
CA SER A 6 4.50 -18.97 -11.50
C SER A 6 5.64 -19.39 -12.44
N ARG A 7 6.53 -18.46 -12.81
CA ARG A 7 7.71 -18.78 -13.62
C ARG A 7 8.82 -19.33 -12.73
N LYS A 8 9.23 -20.56 -12.99
CA LYS A 8 10.34 -21.29 -12.38
C LYS A 8 11.66 -20.50 -12.44
N SER A 9 11.85 -19.57 -11.52
CA SER A 9 13.15 -19.09 -11.12
C SER A 9 13.10 -18.92 -9.60
N VAL A 10 13.57 -19.96 -8.92
CA VAL A 10 13.81 -19.91 -7.47
C VAL A 10 14.91 -18.87 -7.27
N LEU A 11 14.54 -17.68 -6.81
CA LEU A 11 15.51 -16.74 -6.27
C LEU A 11 16.10 -17.38 -5.01
N ASN A 12 17.42 -17.44 -4.95
CA ASN A 12 18.16 -17.99 -3.84
C ASN A 12 18.00 -17.03 -2.65
N VAL A 13 17.17 -17.42 -1.69
CA VAL A 13 16.64 -16.55 -0.61
C VAL A 13 17.74 -16.09 0.35
N GLU A 14 18.90 -16.75 0.37
CA GLU A 14 19.96 -16.44 1.35
C GLU A 14 20.86 -15.23 0.99
N THR A 15 20.93 -14.82 -0.28
CA THR A 15 21.82 -13.74 -0.69
C THR A 15 21.14 -12.37 -0.90
N ASP A 16 19.81 -12.33 -1.02
CA ASP A 16 19.09 -11.09 -1.32
C ASP A 16 18.55 -10.35 -0.07
N TRP A 17 18.70 -10.92 1.12
CA TRP A 17 18.19 -10.30 2.35
C TRP A 17 18.90 -9.01 2.75
N GLU A 18 20.21 -8.92 2.55
CA GLU A 18 20.99 -7.74 2.95
C GLU A 18 20.72 -6.52 2.07
N LEU A 19 20.40 -6.72 0.79
CA LEU A 19 20.09 -5.63 -0.15
C LEU A 19 18.71 -5.01 0.05
N HIS A 20 17.75 -5.76 0.61
CA HIS A 20 16.36 -5.30 0.79
C HIS A 20 16.11 -4.63 2.14
N ILE A 21 16.94 -4.88 3.16
CA ILE A 21 16.85 -4.18 4.46
C ILE A 21 17.32 -2.73 4.33
N GLN A 22 18.29 -2.43 3.46
CA GLN A 22 18.66 -1.05 3.13
C GLN A 22 17.57 -0.28 2.38
N SER A 23 16.65 -0.96 1.69
CA SER A 23 15.55 -0.31 0.98
C SER A 23 14.34 0.02 1.87
N SER A 24 14.18 -0.64 3.03
CA SER A 24 13.08 -0.36 3.95
C SER A 24 13.19 1.01 4.64
N ASP A 25 14.41 1.51 4.87
CA ASP A 25 14.64 2.88 5.32
C ASP A 25 14.23 3.93 4.25
N ASN A 26 14.31 3.56 2.97
CA ASN A 26 13.87 4.40 1.86
C ASN A 26 12.33 4.37 1.66
N PHE A 27 11.63 3.31 2.10
CA PHE A 27 10.18 3.23 1.97
C PHE A 27 9.44 4.15 2.96
N VAL A 28 9.94 4.28 4.18
CA VAL A 28 9.43 5.27 5.15
C VAL A 28 9.78 6.70 4.69
N ARG A 29 10.93 6.88 4.00
CA ARG A 29 11.30 8.15 3.36
C ARG A 29 10.51 8.44 2.08
N GLY A 30 10.17 7.43 1.29
CA GLY A 30 9.48 7.56 -0.01
C GLY A 30 8.04 8.06 0.10
N PHE A 31 7.33 7.83 1.19
CA PHE A 31 5.98 8.38 1.39
C PHE A 31 5.96 9.91 1.57
N PHE A 32 7.11 10.54 1.88
CA PHE A 32 7.26 11.98 2.05
C PHE A 32 7.96 12.71 0.90
N LEU A 33 8.48 12.02 -0.12
CA LEU A 33 9.29 12.64 -1.19
C LEU A 33 8.50 13.04 -2.44
N CYS A 34 7.18 12.94 -2.44
CA CYS A 34 6.35 13.30 -3.60
C CYS A 34 5.92 14.78 -3.65
N PHE A 35 6.68 15.69 -3.01
CA PHE A 35 6.50 17.14 -3.16
C PHE A 35 7.82 17.79 -3.59
N SER A 36 7.81 18.39 -4.78
CA SER A 36 8.93 19.05 -5.42
C SER A 36 9.63 20.06 -4.52
N GLN A 37 10.95 19.99 -4.51
CA GLN A 37 11.89 20.77 -3.69
C GLN A 37 11.98 22.27 -4.05
N GLU A 38 11.27 22.78 -5.05
CA GLU A 38 11.56 24.10 -5.64
C GLU A 38 10.67 25.27 -5.21
N SER A 39 9.67 25.06 -4.33
CA SER A 39 8.72 26.15 -3.98
C SER A 39 8.88 26.78 -2.59
N VAL A 40 9.90 26.46 -1.79
CA VAL A 40 9.98 26.90 -0.37
C VAL A 40 11.20 27.75 -0.03
N TYR A 41 12.07 28.09 -0.96
CA TYR A 41 13.28 28.88 -0.64
C TYR A 41 13.13 30.40 -0.74
N GLY A 42 11.94 30.92 -0.76
CA GLY A 42 11.69 32.35 -0.70
C GLY A 42 10.82 32.72 0.50
N ILE A 43 11.41 33.40 1.48
CA ILE A 43 10.81 34.06 2.65
C ILE A 43 11.00 33.27 3.95
N LEU A 44 11.86 33.79 4.78
CA LEU A 44 11.76 34.07 6.22
C LEU A 44 13.15 34.01 6.89
N ARG A 45 13.79 35.15 7.02
CA ARG A 45 14.71 35.40 8.14
C ARG A 45 13.84 35.65 9.40
N GLU A 46 13.27 34.59 9.93
CA GLU A 46 12.57 34.67 11.23
C GLU A 46 13.58 34.68 12.37
N ASN A 47 13.30 35.52 13.40
CA ASN A 47 14.08 35.59 14.62
C ASN A 47 14.10 34.23 15.34
N ALA A 48 15.24 33.87 15.94
CA ALA A 48 15.42 32.59 16.63
C ALA A 48 14.34 32.30 17.70
N LYS A 49 13.74 33.34 18.26
CA LYS A 49 12.65 33.27 19.24
C LYS A 49 11.35 32.79 18.60
N ASP A 50 11.04 33.26 17.38
CA ASP A 50 9.84 32.87 16.64
C ASP A 50 9.95 31.43 16.17
N ARG A 51 11.13 30.99 15.73
CA ARG A 51 11.40 29.58 15.37
C ARG A 51 11.21 28.63 16.54
N ARG A 52 11.62 29.03 17.77
CA ARG A 52 11.44 28.21 18.97
C ARG A 52 9.98 28.09 19.39
N LEU A 53 9.21 29.18 19.31
CA LEU A 53 7.76 29.20 19.57
C LEU A 53 7.01 28.37 18.53
N MET A 54 7.39 28.47 17.26
CA MET A 54 6.82 27.69 16.15
C MET A 54 7.10 26.19 16.35
N GLY A 55 8.33 25.82 16.73
CA GLY A 55 8.70 24.43 17.05
C GLY A 55 7.87 23.83 18.20
N ILE A 56 7.60 24.60 19.25
CA ILE A 56 6.74 24.18 20.38
C ILE A 56 5.30 23.96 19.91
N LYS A 57 4.75 24.89 19.14
CA LYS A 57 3.40 24.79 18.56
C LYS A 57 3.24 23.57 17.67
N MET A 58 4.28 23.24 16.86
CA MET A 58 4.27 22.10 15.96
C MET A 58 4.33 20.78 16.71
N LYS A 59 5.14 20.67 17.76
CA LYS A 59 5.16 19.48 18.63
C LYS A 59 3.79 19.25 19.28
N HIS A 60 3.13 20.31 19.72
CA HIS A 60 1.77 20.23 20.28
C HIS A 60 0.75 19.66 19.28
N LEU A 61 0.87 19.97 17.97
CA LEU A 61 0.01 19.38 16.94
C LEU A 61 0.29 17.88 16.77
N ILE A 62 1.55 17.44 16.86
CA ILE A 62 1.91 16.03 16.84
C ILE A 62 1.35 15.30 18.06
N ASP A 63 1.45 15.90 19.25
CA ASP A 63 0.90 15.34 20.48
C ASP A 63 -0.63 15.27 20.44
N LYS A 64 -1.26 16.28 19.85
CA LYS A 64 -2.70 16.27 19.58
C LYS A 64 -3.10 15.15 18.64
N LEU A 65 -2.36 14.97 17.53
CA LEU A 65 -2.59 13.89 16.56
C LEU A 65 -2.46 12.51 17.22
N GLU A 66 -1.46 12.32 18.07
CA GLU A 66 -1.29 11.08 18.84
C GLU A 66 -2.49 10.80 19.75
N ARG A 67 -2.98 11.80 20.47
CA ARG A 67 -4.08 11.68 21.42
C ARG A 67 -5.44 11.54 20.76
N GLU A 68 -5.74 12.42 19.79
CA GLU A 68 -7.07 12.58 19.20
C GLU A 68 -7.24 11.83 17.88
N LYS A 69 -6.15 11.29 17.31
CA LYS A 69 -6.11 10.56 16.02
C LYS A 69 -6.57 11.39 14.82
N ALA A 70 -6.78 12.70 15.01
CA ALA A 70 -7.25 13.60 13.98
C ALA A 70 -6.68 15.01 14.18
N LEU A 71 -6.53 15.74 13.07
CA LEU A 71 -6.26 17.17 13.02
C LEU A 71 -7.26 17.82 12.06
N THR A 72 -7.57 19.10 12.28
CA THR A 72 -8.32 19.89 11.31
C THR A 72 -7.49 20.14 10.05
N LYS A 73 -8.15 20.50 8.95
CA LYS A 73 -7.47 20.83 7.69
C LYS A 73 -6.39 21.91 7.88
N THR A 74 -6.69 22.96 8.65
CA THR A 74 -5.74 24.05 8.92
C THR A 74 -4.53 23.57 9.73
N GLU A 75 -4.75 22.72 10.73
CA GLU A 75 -3.67 22.11 11.52
C GLU A 75 -2.78 21.21 10.68
N TRP A 76 -3.36 20.41 9.78
CA TRP A 76 -2.61 19.61 8.82
C TRP A 76 -1.74 20.48 7.91
N ILE A 77 -2.30 21.53 7.31
CA ILE A 77 -1.55 22.47 6.46
C ILE A 77 -0.40 23.11 7.27
N THR A 78 -0.67 23.52 8.50
CA THR A 78 0.32 24.12 9.39
C THR A 78 1.46 23.14 9.68
N LEU A 79 1.13 21.89 10.04
CA LEU A 79 2.12 20.86 10.38
C LEU A 79 2.98 20.49 9.17
N LEU A 80 2.38 20.33 7.99
CA LEU A 80 3.10 19.96 6.77
C LEU A 80 4.02 21.07 6.27
N ASN A 81 3.53 22.33 6.25
CA ASN A 81 4.31 23.49 5.83
C ASN A 81 5.44 23.86 6.80
N GLY A 82 5.23 23.61 8.09
CA GLY A 82 6.21 23.91 9.14
C GLY A 82 7.19 22.77 9.43
N ARG A 83 7.31 21.77 8.53
CA ARG A 83 8.18 20.63 8.73
C ARG A 83 9.66 21.03 8.79
N THR A 84 10.33 20.60 9.87
CA THR A 84 11.78 20.67 10.02
C THR A 84 12.33 19.28 10.28
N PRO A 85 13.66 19.02 10.11
CA PRO A 85 14.27 17.73 10.45
C PRO A 85 13.99 17.30 11.89
N ASP A 86 14.12 18.21 12.86
CA ASP A 86 13.89 17.93 14.29
C ASP A 86 12.43 17.58 14.56
N LEU A 87 11.50 18.25 13.89
CA LEU A 87 10.07 17.97 14.02
C LEU A 87 9.71 16.62 13.38
N ALA A 88 10.33 16.30 12.24
CA ALA A 88 10.16 15.03 11.58
C ALA A 88 10.67 13.88 12.47
N GLU A 89 11.85 14.03 13.09
CA GLU A 89 12.38 13.00 14.00
C GLU A 89 11.48 12.83 15.24
N TYR A 90 10.96 13.91 15.81
CA TYR A 90 9.99 13.83 16.90
C TYR A 90 8.72 13.05 16.51
N LEU A 91 8.18 13.32 15.33
CA LEU A 91 7.01 12.60 14.78
C LEU A 91 7.35 11.11 14.55
N PHE A 92 8.52 10.82 13.97
CA PHE A 92 8.93 9.45 13.69
C PHE A 92 9.18 8.64 14.97
N ALA A 93 9.75 9.26 16.02
CA ALA A 93 9.92 8.61 17.31
C ALA A 93 8.54 8.16 17.86
N LYS A 94 7.57 9.08 17.92
CA LYS A 94 6.21 8.76 18.36
C LYS A 94 5.52 7.70 17.50
N ALA A 95 5.66 7.78 16.19
CA ALA A 95 5.11 6.79 15.28
C ALA A 95 5.73 5.39 15.48
N ARG A 96 7.05 5.32 15.75
CA ARG A 96 7.74 4.07 16.11
C ARG A 96 7.21 3.49 17.42
N ASP A 97 7.04 4.34 18.44
CA ASP A 97 6.56 3.91 19.76
C ASP A 97 5.13 3.34 19.65
N ILE A 98 4.23 4.02 18.97
CA ILE A 98 2.86 3.53 18.71
C ILE A 98 2.89 2.22 17.94
N ARG A 99 3.70 2.14 16.89
CA ARG A 99 3.85 0.89 16.12
C ARG A 99 4.34 -0.25 17.01
N HIS A 100 5.35 0.00 17.85
CA HIS A 100 5.88 -1.01 18.76
C HIS A 100 4.85 -1.46 19.81
N GLN A 101 4.00 -0.56 20.29
CA GLN A 101 2.92 -0.91 21.22
C GLN A 101 1.88 -1.84 20.58
N HIS A 102 1.56 -1.65 19.29
CA HIS A 102 0.52 -2.42 18.61
C HIS A 102 1.04 -3.67 17.90
N TYR A 103 2.25 -3.65 17.37
CA TYR A 103 2.78 -4.68 16.47
C TYR A 103 4.15 -5.22 16.89
N GLY A 104 4.69 -4.78 18.02
CA GLY A 104 6.04 -5.17 18.42
C GLY A 104 7.09 -4.73 17.39
N ARG A 105 8.14 -5.55 17.22
CA ARG A 105 9.19 -5.35 16.22
C ARG A 105 8.99 -6.19 14.96
N ASP A 106 7.92 -6.96 14.90
CA ASP A 106 7.66 -7.88 13.80
C ASP A 106 7.38 -7.16 12.49
N ILE A 107 7.84 -7.77 11.40
CA ILE A 107 7.56 -7.34 10.04
C ILE A 107 6.55 -8.31 9.44
N TYR A 108 5.37 -7.80 9.10
CA TYR A 108 4.31 -8.57 8.48
C TYR A 108 4.51 -8.60 6.96
N ILE A 109 4.91 -9.75 6.45
CA ILE A 109 5.06 -9.99 5.00
C ILE A 109 3.74 -10.44 4.39
N ARG A 110 3.55 -10.11 3.10
CA ARG A 110 2.35 -10.46 2.33
C ARG A 110 2.76 -11.09 1.02
N GLY A 111 2.15 -12.22 0.66
CA GLY A 111 2.28 -12.82 -0.66
C GLY A 111 1.42 -12.06 -1.66
N LEU A 112 2.05 -11.43 -2.65
CA LEU A 112 1.36 -10.76 -3.74
C LEU A 112 1.25 -11.74 -4.93
N ILE A 113 0.03 -11.98 -5.38
CA ILE A 113 -0.28 -12.80 -6.55
C ILE A 113 -0.89 -11.89 -7.60
N GLU A 114 -0.11 -11.51 -8.59
CA GLU A 114 -0.61 -10.76 -9.75
C GLU A 114 -1.21 -11.74 -10.75
N PHE A 115 -2.51 -12.04 -10.60
CA PHE A 115 -3.18 -13.10 -11.32
C PHE A 115 -3.63 -12.71 -12.75
N THR A 116 -3.69 -11.41 -13.04
CA THR A 116 -3.96 -10.90 -14.38
C THR A 116 -3.33 -9.53 -14.61
N ASN A 117 -2.90 -9.25 -15.83
CA ASN A 117 -2.50 -7.92 -16.26
C ASN A 117 -3.40 -7.33 -17.35
N TYR A 118 -4.61 -7.89 -17.53
CA TYR A 118 -5.66 -7.26 -18.30
C TYR A 118 -6.36 -6.20 -17.47
N CYS A 119 -6.73 -5.08 -18.09
CA CYS A 119 -7.52 -4.04 -17.47
C CYS A 119 -8.43 -3.38 -18.50
N ARG A 120 -9.69 -3.11 -18.14
CA ARG A 120 -10.63 -2.35 -18.99
C ARG A 120 -10.32 -0.85 -19.01
N ASN A 121 -9.63 -0.35 -17.98
CA ASN A 121 -9.32 1.06 -17.83
C ASN A 121 -8.05 1.46 -18.61
N ASN A 122 -7.93 2.75 -18.89
CA ASN A 122 -6.80 3.31 -19.64
C ASN A 122 -6.08 4.42 -18.88
N CYS A 123 -5.97 4.30 -17.56
CA CYS A 123 -5.28 5.27 -16.72
C CYS A 123 -3.86 5.51 -17.23
N TYR A 124 -3.54 6.75 -17.59
CA TYR A 124 -2.32 7.04 -18.35
C TYR A 124 -1.01 6.71 -17.60
N TYR A 125 -1.03 6.72 -16.28
CA TYR A 125 0.13 6.36 -15.42
C TYR A 125 0.34 4.86 -15.26
N CYS A 126 -0.64 4.03 -15.66
CA CYS A 126 -0.63 2.60 -15.35
C CYS A 126 0.04 1.77 -16.46
N GLY A 127 1.03 0.95 -16.08
CA GLY A 127 1.72 0.07 -17.02
C GLY A 127 0.82 -0.99 -17.64
N ILE A 128 -0.24 -1.45 -16.94
CA ILE A 128 -1.18 -2.46 -17.44
C ILE A 128 -2.45 -1.86 -18.06
N ARG A 129 -2.48 -0.54 -18.33
CA ARG A 129 -3.62 0.10 -18.98
C ARG A 129 -3.96 -0.55 -20.31
N ARG A 130 -5.24 -0.48 -20.69
CA ARG A 130 -5.78 -1.10 -21.93
C ARG A 130 -4.98 -0.72 -23.18
N GLY A 131 -4.60 0.56 -23.32
CA GLY A 131 -3.90 1.09 -24.49
C GLY A 131 -2.40 0.78 -24.53
N ASN A 132 -1.82 0.02 -23.59
CA ASN A 132 -0.43 -0.40 -23.67
C ASN A 132 -0.33 -1.68 -24.53
N GLU A 133 -0.07 -1.50 -25.82
CA GLU A 133 0.05 -2.60 -26.80
C GLU A 133 1.37 -3.37 -26.71
N GLY A 134 2.42 -2.76 -26.13
CA GLY A 134 3.71 -3.40 -25.95
C GLY A 134 3.76 -4.45 -24.83
N LEU A 135 2.67 -4.63 -24.09
CA LEU A 135 2.60 -5.52 -22.94
C LEU A 135 2.10 -6.92 -23.34
N LYS A 136 2.88 -7.96 -23.02
CA LYS A 136 2.39 -9.34 -23.11
C LYS A 136 1.35 -9.58 -22.02
N ARG A 137 0.10 -9.81 -22.43
CA ARG A 137 -1.03 -10.06 -21.53
C ARG A 137 -1.08 -11.51 -21.07
N TYR A 138 -1.49 -11.73 -19.81
CA TYR A 138 -1.69 -13.04 -19.23
C TYR A 138 -2.84 -13.05 -18.21
N ARG A 139 -3.34 -14.23 -17.95
CA ARG A 139 -4.23 -14.58 -16.83
C ARG A 139 -3.71 -15.86 -16.22
N LEU A 140 -3.64 -15.93 -14.92
CA LEU A 140 -3.38 -17.17 -14.22
C LEU A 140 -4.67 -17.99 -14.15
N THR A 141 -4.54 -19.31 -14.21
CA THR A 141 -5.64 -20.23 -13.90
C THR A 141 -5.84 -20.29 -12.37
N GLU A 142 -6.95 -20.88 -11.94
CA GLU A 142 -7.19 -21.12 -10.52
C GLU A 142 -6.10 -21.99 -9.91
N GLU A 143 -5.69 -23.05 -10.62
CA GLU A 143 -4.64 -23.97 -10.17
C GLU A 143 -3.29 -23.22 -9.99
N GLU A 144 -2.96 -22.31 -10.88
CA GLU A 144 -1.76 -21.49 -10.77
C GLU A 144 -1.82 -20.53 -9.57
N ILE A 145 -3.00 -19.92 -9.33
CA ILE A 145 -3.22 -19.07 -8.15
C ILE A 145 -3.08 -19.87 -6.85
N LEU A 146 -3.70 -21.05 -6.79
CA LEU A 146 -3.63 -21.93 -5.61
C LEU A 146 -2.22 -22.48 -5.40
N SER A 147 -1.48 -22.77 -6.48
CA SER A 147 -0.07 -23.15 -6.40
C SER A 147 0.80 -22.03 -5.82
N CYS A 148 0.55 -20.77 -6.20
CA CYS A 148 1.22 -19.62 -5.58
C CYS A 148 0.91 -19.53 -4.08
N CYS A 149 -0.35 -19.78 -3.69
CA CYS A 149 -0.73 -19.80 -2.26
C CYS A 149 -0.01 -20.92 -1.51
N GLU A 150 0.08 -22.11 -2.08
CA GLU A 150 0.77 -23.27 -1.47
C GLU A 150 2.25 -22.97 -1.22
N GLN A 151 2.95 -22.44 -2.23
CA GLN A 151 4.35 -22.06 -2.09
C GLN A 151 4.54 -20.97 -1.05
N GLY A 152 3.69 -19.94 -1.10
CA GLY A 152 3.74 -18.84 -0.13
C GLY A 152 3.44 -19.32 1.29
N TYR A 153 2.47 -20.19 1.48
CA TYR A 153 2.13 -20.76 2.78
C TYR A 153 3.29 -21.57 3.38
N ALA A 154 3.94 -22.38 2.56
CA ALA A 154 5.12 -23.15 2.96
C ALA A 154 6.30 -22.23 3.36
N LEU A 155 6.43 -21.05 2.74
CA LEU A 155 7.40 -20.01 3.08
C LEU A 155 7.01 -19.17 4.30
N GLY A 156 5.87 -19.44 4.94
CA GLY A 156 5.41 -18.74 6.14
C GLY A 156 4.52 -17.52 5.89
N PHE A 157 4.11 -17.24 4.64
CA PHE A 157 3.13 -16.18 4.39
C PHE A 157 1.77 -16.53 5.02
N ARG A 158 1.13 -15.54 5.65
CA ARG A 158 -0.20 -15.66 6.25
C ARG A 158 -1.15 -14.56 5.77
N THR A 159 -0.76 -13.87 4.72
CA THR A 159 -1.61 -12.92 3.99
C THR A 159 -1.33 -13.06 2.51
N PHE A 160 -2.36 -13.31 1.72
CA PHE A 160 -2.30 -13.28 0.26
C PHE A 160 -3.04 -12.08 -0.28
N VAL A 161 -2.46 -11.44 -1.28
CA VAL A 161 -3.08 -10.31 -1.98
C VAL A 161 -3.28 -10.72 -3.43
N LEU A 162 -4.52 -10.92 -3.83
CA LEU A 162 -4.87 -11.09 -5.24
C LEU A 162 -4.93 -9.72 -5.89
N GLN A 163 -3.98 -9.43 -6.76
CA GLN A 163 -3.89 -8.15 -7.46
C GLN A 163 -3.98 -8.34 -8.96
N GLY A 164 -4.72 -7.46 -9.59
CA GLY A 164 -4.84 -7.43 -11.05
C GLY A 164 -5.39 -6.09 -11.52
N GLY A 165 -5.53 -5.96 -12.84
CA GLY A 165 -6.38 -4.91 -13.41
C GLY A 165 -7.86 -5.27 -13.26
N GLU A 166 -8.72 -4.35 -13.66
CA GLU A 166 -10.16 -4.59 -13.75
C GLU A 166 -10.46 -5.47 -14.98
N ASP A 167 -10.29 -6.77 -14.79
CA ASP A 167 -10.43 -7.78 -15.83
C ASP A 167 -11.81 -8.45 -15.73
N LEU A 168 -12.67 -8.22 -16.71
CA LEU A 168 -14.04 -8.77 -16.77
C LEU A 168 -14.09 -10.29 -16.95
N TYR A 169 -12.96 -10.93 -17.28
CA TYR A 169 -12.89 -12.39 -17.34
C TYR A 169 -13.09 -13.02 -15.95
N PHE A 170 -12.62 -12.35 -14.91
CA PHE A 170 -12.80 -12.77 -13.53
C PHE A 170 -14.13 -12.22 -13.01
N THR A 171 -15.22 -12.92 -13.39
CA THR A 171 -16.58 -12.60 -12.92
C THR A 171 -16.71 -12.78 -11.41
N GLN A 172 -17.81 -12.30 -10.83
CA GLN A 172 -18.10 -12.49 -9.42
C GLN A 172 -18.04 -13.97 -9.03
N GLU A 173 -18.63 -14.86 -9.82
CA GLU A 173 -18.67 -16.30 -9.54
C GLU A 173 -17.26 -16.91 -9.53
N LYS A 174 -16.42 -16.58 -10.53
CA LYS A 174 -15.05 -17.08 -10.60
C LYS A 174 -14.21 -16.61 -9.40
N MET A 175 -14.29 -15.32 -9.08
CA MET A 175 -13.57 -14.77 -7.94
C MET A 175 -14.04 -15.37 -6.62
N THR A 176 -15.36 -15.52 -6.45
CA THR A 176 -15.95 -16.16 -5.27
C THR A 176 -15.44 -17.59 -5.12
N HIS A 177 -15.41 -18.36 -6.22
CA HIS A 177 -14.91 -19.74 -6.22
C HIS A 177 -13.42 -19.80 -5.80
N ILE A 178 -12.57 -18.97 -6.41
CA ILE A 178 -11.14 -18.89 -6.05
C ILE A 178 -10.97 -18.54 -4.57
N ILE A 179 -11.71 -17.56 -4.06
CA ILE A 179 -11.64 -17.14 -2.65
C ILE A 179 -12.07 -18.29 -1.71
N CYS A 180 -13.15 -19.00 -2.04
CA CYS A 180 -13.58 -20.18 -1.28
C CYS A 180 -12.50 -21.26 -1.24
N SER A 181 -11.93 -21.61 -2.41
CA SER A 181 -10.85 -22.60 -2.51
C SER A 181 -9.61 -22.21 -1.68
N MET A 182 -9.26 -20.92 -1.69
CA MET A 182 -8.17 -20.39 -0.85
C MET A 182 -8.52 -20.47 0.65
N ARG A 183 -9.76 -20.13 1.02
CA ARG A 183 -10.21 -20.13 2.41
C ARG A 183 -10.26 -21.56 2.99
N GLU A 184 -10.72 -22.52 2.21
CA GLU A 184 -10.74 -23.92 2.62
C GLU A 184 -9.35 -24.49 2.89
N LYS A 185 -8.38 -24.19 1.99
CA LYS A 185 -7.02 -24.69 2.12
C LYS A 185 -6.18 -23.96 3.17
N TYR A 186 -6.42 -22.66 3.36
CA TYR A 186 -5.62 -21.78 4.23
C TYR A 186 -6.49 -20.92 5.14
N PRO A 187 -7.19 -21.57 6.12
CA PRO A 187 -8.17 -20.89 6.98
C PRO A 187 -7.56 -19.83 7.90
N ASP A 188 -6.26 -19.92 8.21
CA ASP A 188 -5.50 -18.97 9.03
C ASP A 188 -4.91 -17.79 8.23
N CYS A 189 -5.05 -17.79 6.91
CA CYS A 189 -4.54 -16.71 6.07
C CYS A 189 -5.55 -15.58 5.90
N ALA A 190 -5.06 -14.35 5.85
CA ALA A 190 -5.84 -13.22 5.39
C ALA A 190 -5.83 -13.16 3.86
N ILE A 191 -7.01 -12.96 3.25
CA ILE A 191 -7.19 -12.79 1.81
C ILE A 191 -7.54 -11.33 1.55
N THR A 192 -6.70 -10.65 0.77
CA THR A 192 -6.87 -9.26 0.36
C THR A 192 -7.11 -9.21 -1.14
N LEU A 193 -8.10 -8.45 -1.58
CA LEU A 193 -8.38 -8.21 -3.00
C LEU A 193 -7.92 -6.81 -3.40
N SER A 194 -7.25 -6.69 -4.55
CA SER A 194 -6.86 -5.44 -5.19
C SER A 194 -7.17 -5.53 -6.67
N ILE A 195 -8.46 -5.42 -7.01
CA ILE A 195 -9.03 -5.74 -8.32
C ILE A 195 -9.88 -4.59 -8.91
N GLY A 196 -9.65 -3.35 -8.45
CA GLY A 196 -10.39 -2.17 -8.86
C GLY A 196 -11.74 -2.03 -8.17
N GLU A 197 -12.60 -1.19 -8.72
CA GLU A 197 -13.91 -0.92 -8.17
C GLU A 197 -14.90 -2.05 -8.49
N ARG A 198 -15.80 -2.32 -7.56
CA ARG A 198 -16.82 -3.36 -7.65
C ARG A 198 -18.16 -2.84 -7.14
N GLU A 199 -19.24 -3.48 -7.56
CA GLU A 199 -20.56 -3.21 -7.01
C GLU A 199 -20.69 -3.75 -5.57
N ARG A 200 -21.64 -3.24 -4.81
CA ARG A 200 -21.86 -3.61 -3.42
C ARG A 200 -22.10 -5.11 -3.25
N GLU A 201 -22.88 -5.68 -4.11
CA GLU A 201 -23.24 -7.10 -4.12
C GLU A 201 -22.02 -7.99 -4.35
N GLU A 202 -21.06 -7.55 -5.17
CA GLU A 202 -19.79 -8.25 -5.37
C GLU A 202 -18.94 -8.21 -4.10
N TYR A 203 -18.85 -7.06 -3.40
CA TYR A 203 -18.14 -6.97 -2.14
C TYR A 203 -18.73 -7.90 -1.08
N GLU A 204 -20.07 -7.95 -0.98
CA GLU A 204 -20.77 -8.82 -0.04
C GLU A 204 -20.52 -10.30 -0.37
N ALA A 205 -20.53 -10.68 -1.64
CA ALA A 205 -20.22 -12.04 -2.10
C ALA A 205 -18.76 -12.43 -1.79
N TYR A 206 -17.80 -11.55 -2.05
CA TYR A 206 -16.39 -11.82 -1.75
C TYR A 206 -16.12 -11.93 -0.26
N PHE A 207 -16.78 -11.09 0.55
CA PHE A 207 -16.69 -11.19 2.00
C PHE A 207 -17.28 -12.51 2.51
N ALA A 208 -18.46 -12.90 2.04
CA ALA A 208 -19.10 -14.17 2.38
C ALA A 208 -18.26 -15.37 1.97
N ALA A 209 -17.53 -15.29 0.85
CA ALA A 209 -16.59 -16.32 0.40
C ALA A 209 -15.31 -16.40 1.25
N GLY A 210 -15.03 -15.40 2.09
CA GLY A 210 -13.90 -15.41 3.02
C GLY A 210 -12.80 -14.38 2.74
N ALA A 211 -13.00 -13.43 1.83
CA ALA A 211 -12.10 -12.29 1.71
C ALA A 211 -12.20 -11.41 2.97
N ASN A 212 -11.05 -10.98 3.52
CA ASN A 212 -11.03 -10.20 4.76
C ASN A 212 -10.80 -8.71 4.51
N ARG A 213 -10.13 -8.37 3.39
CA ARG A 213 -9.66 -7.02 3.11
C ARG A 213 -9.85 -6.69 1.64
N PHE A 214 -10.11 -5.43 1.40
CA PHE A 214 -10.11 -4.87 0.05
C PHE A 214 -9.15 -3.68 0.00
N LEU A 215 -8.32 -3.59 -1.02
CA LEU A 215 -7.42 -2.49 -1.28
C LEU A 215 -7.93 -1.73 -2.50
N LEU A 216 -8.52 -0.57 -2.26
CA LEU A 216 -8.88 0.39 -3.30
C LEU A 216 -7.89 1.54 -3.26
N ARG A 217 -7.28 1.85 -4.40
CA ARG A 217 -6.29 2.91 -4.49
C ARG A 217 -6.98 4.26 -4.60
N HIS A 218 -6.50 5.19 -3.81
CA HIS A 218 -7.02 6.57 -3.81
C HIS A 218 -6.51 7.41 -4.99
N GLU A 219 -5.33 7.08 -5.53
CA GLU A 219 -4.60 7.72 -6.63
C GLU A 219 -4.22 9.18 -6.33
N THR A 220 -5.18 10.09 -6.21
CA THR A 220 -4.96 11.50 -5.86
C THR A 220 -6.16 12.09 -5.10
N ALA A 221 -5.89 13.04 -4.19
CA ALA A 221 -6.91 13.81 -3.49
C ALA A 221 -7.38 15.07 -4.25
N ASN A 222 -6.77 15.37 -5.40
CA ASN A 222 -7.13 16.51 -6.22
C ASN A 222 -8.11 16.07 -7.30
N GLU A 223 -9.36 16.55 -7.22
CA GLU A 223 -10.43 16.18 -8.16
C GLU A 223 -10.10 16.52 -9.62
N ALA A 224 -9.54 17.72 -9.87
CA ALA A 224 -9.16 18.13 -11.23
C ALA A 224 -8.06 17.23 -11.79
N HIS A 225 -7.08 16.85 -10.97
CA HIS A 225 -6.03 15.91 -11.36
C HIS A 225 -6.62 14.50 -11.56
N TYR A 226 -7.50 14.04 -10.68
CA TYR A 226 -8.14 12.72 -10.81
C TYR A 226 -8.85 12.55 -12.16
N ARG A 227 -9.53 13.60 -12.62
CA ARG A 227 -10.22 13.60 -13.93
C ARG A 227 -9.29 13.52 -15.14
N THR A 228 -8.00 13.77 -14.96
CA THR A 228 -6.99 13.68 -16.03
C THR A 228 -6.29 12.31 -16.08
N LEU A 229 -6.47 11.49 -15.06
CA LEU A 229 -5.81 10.18 -14.93
C LEU A 229 -6.51 9.13 -15.78
#